data_79ac00d84f1c69e0ac2796d5d6b2a4f8
#
_entry.id   79ac00d84f1c69e0ac2796d5d6b2a4f8
#
_cell.length_a   1.000
_cell.length_b   1.000
_cell.length_c   1.000
_cell.angle_alpha   90.00
_cell.angle_beta   90.00
_cell.angle_gamma   90.00
#
_symmetry.space_group_name_H-M   'P 1'
#
loop_
_entity.id
_entity.type
_entity.pdbx_description
1 polymer ?
#
loop_
_entity_poly.entity_id
_entity_poly.type
_entity_poly.pdbx_seq_one_letter_code
_entity_poly.pdbx_strand_id
1 'polypeptide(L)'
;SHGMLLNVLCRTEENGCRALKQLIRDSHESPEKKRRHGRSALSLFRALVEADIVSLVPGGVRVNADLQQDFSLNQTLGLYAVQVIETLDREDHNYALTVLTVIESILEDPGAVLRRQVDKLKARRVAELKQQGVEYEERMEELAKVTHPQPERELLEATFELFAKEHPWVLGSTVAPKSVARDFYELGLTFNGYVKEYGLERAEGVLLRYLSEVYRTLEQTVPEQAKTDELLDVIDWLGGELRAADASLLEEWQRLSNPDELTRQLEPEAEELPEDVTRDRRGFTILVRNAVWRLVQALARRGYADAEELLRDAATSDTTPRPLGDFPWTAATLEERFAAYWEEYPELRVDPSARSPRHLTIDEGDDHWRLQQLLVDPEDDLGWSLELLVDLEASREVGRPCFQLVEIHAG
;
A
#
# COMPACT_ATOMS: atom_id res chain seq x y z
N SER A 1 15.27 6.64 -19.06
CA SER A 1 14.63 5.59 -18.24
C SER A 1 14.02 4.53 -19.15
N HIS A 2 13.82 3.33 -18.63
CA HIS A 2 13.13 2.24 -19.32
C HIS A 2 11.70 2.65 -19.72
N GLY A 3 10.98 3.38 -18.86
CA GLY A 3 9.64 3.85 -19.16
C GLY A 3 9.56 4.73 -20.40
N MET A 4 10.49 5.69 -20.58
CA MET A 4 10.54 6.49 -21.80
C MET A 4 10.85 5.63 -23.03
N LEU A 5 11.72 4.64 -22.90
CA LEU A 5 12.04 3.72 -23.98
C LEU A 5 10.83 2.87 -24.37
N LEU A 6 10.15 2.27 -23.40
CA LEU A 6 8.91 1.50 -23.61
C LEU A 6 7.85 2.36 -24.30
N ASN A 7 7.60 3.57 -23.81
CA ASN A 7 6.62 4.49 -24.38
C ASN A 7 6.89 4.81 -25.86
N VAL A 8 8.17 4.94 -26.24
CA VAL A 8 8.55 5.16 -27.66
C VAL A 8 8.41 3.87 -28.48
N LEU A 9 8.72 2.70 -27.88
CA LEU A 9 8.62 1.40 -28.57
C LEU A 9 7.17 0.94 -28.78
N CYS A 10 6.25 1.33 -27.89
CA CYS A 10 4.82 1.00 -27.97
C CYS A 10 4.03 1.83 -29.00
N ARG A 11 4.62 2.85 -29.64
CA ARG A 11 3.91 3.66 -30.63
C ARG A 11 3.55 2.81 -31.85
N THR A 12 2.24 2.65 -32.05
CA THR A 12 1.69 1.78 -33.13
C THR A 12 1.81 2.37 -34.53
N GLU A 13 1.96 3.69 -34.66
CA GLU A 13 1.96 4.40 -35.93
C GLU A 13 3.34 4.38 -36.66
N GLU A 14 4.41 4.13 -35.89
CA GLU A 14 5.78 4.12 -36.43
C GLU A 14 6.60 2.95 -35.85
N ASN A 15 7.61 2.50 -36.61
CA ASN A 15 8.59 1.56 -36.05
C ASN A 15 9.33 2.22 -34.89
N GLY A 16 9.06 1.77 -33.65
CA GLY A 16 9.58 2.37 -32.42
C GLY A 16 11.12 2.53 -32.39
N CYS A 17 11.86 1.61 -33.01
CA CYS A 17 13.31 1.75 -33.17
C CYS A 17 13.71 2.91 -34.08
N ARG A 18 12.93 3.22 -35.13
CA ARG A 18 13.15 4.39 -35.98
C ARG A 18 12.80 5.68 -35.23
N ALA A 19 11.67 5.70 -34.53
CA ALA A 19 11.25 6.82 -33.71
C ALA A 19 12.30 7.17 -32.65
N LEU A 20 12.88 6.17 -31.99
CA LEU A 20 13.95 6.38 -30.98
C LEU A 20 15.22 6.97 -31.63
N LYS A 21 15.65 6.44 -32.79
CA LYS A 21 16.81 7.00 -33.52
C LYS A 21 16.56 8.45 -33.91
N GLN A 22 15.35 8.77 -34.34
CA GLN A 22 14.97 10.11 -34.76
C GLN A 22 14.96 11.07 -33.58
N LEU A 23 14.38 10.68 -32.44
CA LEU A 23 14.42 11.44 -31.20
C LEU A 23 15.82 11.79 -30.72
N ILE A 24 16.77 10.83 -30.78
CA ILE A 24 18.16 11.07 -30.40
C ILE A 24 18.84 12.00 -31.44
N ARG A 25 18.53 11.83 -32.73
CA ARG A 25 19.09 12.68 -33.80
C ARG A 25 18.63 14.12 -33.68
N ASP A 26 17.33 14.32 -33.41
CA ASP A 26 16.69 15.63 -33.44
C ASP A 26 16.85 16.37 -32.10
N SER A 27 17.40 15.70 -31.05
CA SER A 27 17.72 16.35 -29.77
C SER A 27 18.74 17.49 -29.97
N HIS A 28 18.64 18.57 -29.20
CA HIS A 28 19.58 19.72 -29.24
C HIS A 28 20.92 19.45 -28.54
N GLU A 29 21.25 18.18 -28.26
CA GLU A 29 22.46 17.77 -27.57
C GLU A 29 23.70 17.70 -28.49
N SER A 30 24.90 17.77 -27.92
CA SER A 30 26.15 17.63 -28.62
C SER A 30 26.31 16.24 -29.29
N PRO A 31 27.09 16.09 -30.35
CA PRO A 31 27.31 14.79 -31.01
C PRO A 31 27.83 13.70 -30.05
N GLU A 32 28.65 14.06 -29.07
CA GLU A 32 29.16 13.12 -28.07
C GLU A 32 28.05 12.63 -27.12
N LYS A 33 27.21 13.54 -26.66
CA LYS A 33 26.06 13.20 -25.84
C LYS A 33 25.05 12.35 -26.61
N LYS A 34 24.76 12.66 -27.85
CA LYS A 34 23.91 11.84 -28.72
C LYS A 34 24.42 10.41 -28.86
N ARG A 35 25.74 10.23 -29.03
CA ARG A 35 26.35 8.88 -29.07
C ARG A 35 26.22 8.16 -27.74
N ARG A 36 26.40 8.88 -26.62
CA ARG A 36 26.19 8.32 -25.27
C ARG A 36 24.75 7.89 -25.06
N HIS A 37 23.77 8.72 -25.43
CA HIS A 37 22.36 8.38 -25.36
C HIS A 37 22.00 7.17 -26.22
N GLY A 38 22.56 7.06 -27.42
CA GLY A 38 22.36 5.89 -28.27
C GLY A 38 22.90 4.59 -27.69
N ARG A 39 24.09 4.64 -27.06
CA ARG A 39 24.65 3.47 -26.35
C ARG A 39 23.81 3.09 -25.12
N SER A 40 23.40 4.08 -24.32
CA SER A 40 22.55 3.86 -23.17
C SER A 40 21.18 3.28 -23.57
N ALA A 41 20.56 3.83 -24.61
CA ALA A 41 19.29 3.30 -25.13
C ALA A 41 19.40 1.84 -25.61
N LEU A 42 20.52 1.47 -26.25
CA LEU A 42 20.77 0.09 -26.69
C LEU A 42 20.97 -0.86 -25.49
N SER A 43 21.68 -0.41 -24.46
CA SER A 43 21.86 -1.20 -23.23
C SER A 43 20.52 -1.44 -22.53
N LEU A 44 19.72 -0.37 -22.34
CA LEU A 44 18.38 -0.47 -21.76
C LEU A 44 17.45 -1.36 -22.59
N PHE A 45 17.52 -1.27 -23.92
CA PHE A 45 16.75 -2.11 -24.82
C PHE A 45 17.09 -3.59 -24.68
N ARG A 46 18.38 -3.93 -24.58
CA ARG A 46 18.81 -5.31 -24.35
C ARG A 46 18.30 -5.84 -23.02
N ALA A 47 18.39 -5.05 -21.95
CA ALA A 47 17.85 -5.42 -20.65
C ALA A 47 16.34 -5.72 -20.69
N LEU A 48 15.56 -4.94 -21.48
CA LEU A 48 14.13 -5.21 -21.68
C LEU A 48 13.87 -6.50 -22.46
N VAL A 49 14.73 -6.83 -23.44
CA VAL A 49 14.61 -8.10 -24.19
C VAL A 49 15.01 -9.29 -23.32
N GLU A 50 16.08 -9.17 -22.52
CA GLU A 50 16.53 -10.19 -21.58
C GLU A 50 15.50 -10.48 -20.49
N ALA A 51 14.76 -9.46 -20.05
CA ALA A 51 13.66 -9.58 -19.08
C ALA A 51 12.31 -9.99 -19.74
N ASP A 52 12.31 -10.38 -21.00
CA ASP A 52 11.10 -10.75 -21.78
C ASP A 52 9.96 -9.72 -21.79
N ILE A 53 10.26 -8.47 -21.44
CA ILE A 53 9.32 -7.35 -21.53
C ILE A 53 9.09 -6.94 -22.97
N VAL A 54 10.11 -7.11 -23.81
CA VAL A 54 10.11 -6.74 -25.23
C VAL A 54 10.62 -7.89 -26.08
N SER A 55 9.86 -8.28 -27.10
CA SER A 55 10.25 -9.31 -28.08
C SER A 55 10.61 -8.70 -29.42
N LEU A 56 11.63 -9.27 -30.09
CA LEU A 56 11.98 -8.92 -31.44
C LEU A 56 11.08 -9.70 -32.42
N VAL A 57 10.36 -8.97 -33.28
CA VAL A 57 9.47 -9.55 -34.28
C VAL A 57 9.89 -9.09 -35.68
N PRO A 58 9.54 -9.83 -36.74
CA PRO A 58 9.81 -9.39 -38.12
C PRO A 58 9.19 -8.00 -38.36
N GLY A 59 10.05 -7.02 -38.68
CA GLY A 59 9.65 -5.65 -38.97
C GLY A 59 9.62 -4.69 -37.79
N GLY A 60 9.89 -5.14 -36.54
CA GLY A 60 9.86 -4.23 -35.37
C GLY A 60 10.11 -4.88 -34.04
N VAL A 61 9.51 -4.28 -33.05
CA VAL A 61 9.57 -4.68 -31.63
C VAL A 61 8.14 -4.80 -31.14
N ARG A 62 7.87 -5.82 -30.37
CA ARG A 62 6.59 -6.05 -29.71
C ARG A 62 6.81 -6.03 -28.21
N VAL A 63 5.99 -5.30 -27.49
CA VAL A 63 5.89 -5.41 -26.04
C VAL A 63 5.00 -6.62 -25.71
N ASN A 64 5.40 -7.43 -24.75
CA ASN A 64 4.67 -8.65 -24.41
C ASN A 64 3.23 -8.34 -23.98
N ALA A 65 2.27 -9.08 -24.53
CA ALA A 65 0.85 -8.88 -24.27
C ALA A 65 0.41 -9.29 -22.85
N ASP A 66 1.29 -9.97 -22.12
CA ASP A 66 1.04 -10.43 -20.75
C ASP A 66 1.25 -9.33 -19.68
N LEU A 67 1.75 -8.15 -20.12
CA LEU A 67 1.84 -6.99 -19.25
C LEU A 67 0.52 -6.20 -19.29
N GLN A 68 0.11 -5.70 -18.14
CA GLN A 68 -1.07 -4.84 -18.03
C GLN A 68 -0.94 -3.59 -18.91
N GLN A 69 -2.09 -3.01 -19.32
CA GLN A 69 -2.11 -1.87 -20.26
C GLN A 69 -1.38 -0.63 -19.75
N ASP A 70 -1.35 -0.43 -18.44
CA ASP A 70 -0.70 0.69 -17.74
C ASP A 70 0.68 0.34 -17.17
N PHE A 71 1.24 -0.83 -17.53
CA PHE A 71 2.58 -1.22 -17.10
C PHE A 71 3.62 -0.16 -17.45
N SER A 72 4.38 0.23 -16.45
CA SER A 72 5.37 1.29 -16.57
C SER A 72 6.63 1.04 -15.73
N LEU A 73 7.77 1.34 -16.32
CA LEU A 73 9.07 1.34 -15.66
C LEU A 73 9.54 2.78 -15.45
N ASN A 74 8.70 3.62 -14.83
CA ASN A 74 9.01 5.02 -14.60
C ASN A 74 10.15 5.22 -13.59
N GLN A 75 10.29 4.33 -12.63
CA GLN A 75 11.39 4.35 -11.67
C GLN A 75 12.70 3.89 -12.33
N THR A 76 13.81 4.49 -11.89
CA THR A 76 15.15 4.17 -12.44
C THR A 76 15.50 2.70 -12.23
N LEU A 77 15.13 2.12 -11.10
CA LEU A 77 15.35 0.73 -10.74
C LEU A 77 14.10 -0.16 -10.91
N GLY A 78 13.09 0.29 -11.68
CA GLY A 78 11.86 -0.49 -11.89
C GLY A 78 12.13 -1.89 -12.45
N LEU A 79 13.07 -2.03 -13.38
CA LEU A 79 13.47 -3.34 -13.94
C LEU A 79 14.09 -4.26 -12.87
N TYR A 80 14.89 -3.71 -11.97
CA TYR A 80 15.41 -4.46 -10.81
C TYR A 80 14.27 -5.00 -9.96
N ALA A 81 13.29 -4.13 -9.63
CA ALA A 81 12.15 -4.57 -8.82
C ALA A 81 11.38 -5.71 -9.50
N VAL A 82 11.09 -5.63 -10.80
CA VAL A 82 10.42 -6.71 -11.55
C VAL A 82 11.21 -8.01 -11.45
N GLN A 83 12.52 -7.99 -11.73
CA GLN A 83 13.35 -9.19 -11.68
C GLN A 83 13.42 -9.81 -10.28
N VAL A 84 13.53 -9.00 -9.23
CA VAL A 84 13.53 -9.53 -7.85
C VAL A 84 12.18 -10.16 -7.52
N ILE A 85 11.07 -9.49 -7.84
CA ILE A 85 9.71 -10.00 -7.57
C ILE A 85 9.46 -11.35 -8.26
N GLU A 86 9.99 -11.55 -9.47
CA GLU A 86 9.89 -12.83 -10.18
C GLU A 86 10.62 -13.99 -9.48
N THR A 87 11.61 -13.70 -8.65
CA THR A 87 12.37 -14.71 -7.89
C THR A 87 11.75 -15.05 -6.52
N LEU A 88 10.78 -14.25 -6.07
CA LEU A 88 10.14 -14.47 -4.76
C LEU A 88 9.17 -15.65 -4.82
N ASP A 89 9.09 -16.38 -3.71
CA ASP A 89 8.10 -17.43 -3.53
C ASP A 89 6.72 -16.80 -3.25
N ARG A 90 5.75 -17.02 -4.15
CA ARG A 90 4.40 -16.46 -4.06
C ARG A 90 3.54 -17.12 -2.98
N GLU A 91 3.91 -18.32 -2.55
CA GLU A 91 3.24 -19.05 -1.47
C GLU A 91 3.74 -18.61 -0.07
N ASP A 92 4.80 -17.80 -0.01
CA ASP A 92 5.29 -17.25 1.26
C ASP A 92 4.26 -16.27 1.83
N HIS A 93 3.88 -16.49 3.09
CA HIS A 93 2.93 -15.62 3.81
C HIS A 93 3.38 -14.15 3.89
N ASN A 94 4.68 -13.86 3.79
CA ASN A 94 5.25 -12.52 3.75
C ASN A 94 5.42 -11.96 2.33
N TYR A 95 5.06 -12.72 1.28
CA TYR A 95 5.26 -12.31 -0.11
C TYR A 95 4.81 -10.87 -0.38
N ALA A 96 3.58 -10.52 0.00
CA ALA A 96 3.01 -9.19 -0.23
C ALA A 96 3.84 -8.08 0.45
N LEU A 97 4.31 -8.30 1.68
CA LEU A 97 5.15 -7.34 2.41
C LEU A 97 6.56 -7.26 1.82
N THR A 98 7.11 -8.37 1.35
CA THR A 98 8.41 -8.40 0.69
C THR A 98 8.35 -7.64 -0.63
N VAL A 99 7.31 -7.83 -1.45
CA VAL A 99 7.08 -7.04 -2.66
C VAL A 99 6.96 -5.55 -2.33
N LEU A 100 6.17 -5.19 -1.32
CA LEU A 100 6.04 -3.80 -0.85
C LEU A 100 7.42 -3.22 -0.48
N THR A 101 8.24 -3.97 0.25
CA THR A 101 9.59 -3.57 0.65
C THR A 101 10.53 -3.40 -0.56
N VAL A 102 10.45 -4.29 -1.56
CA VAL A 102 11.20 -4.17 -2.81
C VAL A 102 10.82 -2.86 -3.53
N ILE A 103 9.53 -2.56 -3.64
CA ILE A 103 9.06 -1.31 -4.25
C ILE A 103 9.52 -0.09 -3.47
N GLU A 104 9.40 -0.09 -2.14
CA GLU A 104 9.91 1.01 -1.32
C GLU A 104 11.41 1.25 -1.54
N SER A 105 12.19 0.18 -1.70
CA SER A 105 13.66 0.25 -1.82
C SER A 105 14.16 1.02 -3.05
N ILE A 106 13.34 1.10 -4.11
CA ILE A 106 13.69 1.78 -5.35
C ILE A 106 13.19 3.24 -5.44
N LEU A 107 12.41 3.68 -4.46
CA LEU A 107 11.86 5.04 -4.39
C LEU A 107 12.78 5.99 -3.63
N GLU A 108 12.59 7.29 -3.84
CA GLU A 108 13.29 8.32 -3.09
C GLU A 108 12.95 8.28 -1.59
N ASP A 109 13.91 8.62 -0.75
CA ASP A 109 13.74 8.61 0.70
C ASP A 109 12.84 9.76 1.18
N PRO A 110 11.74 9.47 1.89
CA PRO A 110 10.94 10.48 2.56
C PRO A 110 11.63 10.92 3.85
N GLY A 111 12.74 11.64 3.74
CA GLY A 111 13.68 11.91 4.83
C GLY A 111 13.05 12.53 6.08
N ALA A 112 11.92 13.26 5.97
CA ALA A 112 11.19 13.78 7.11
C ALA A 112 10.51 12.65 7.91
N VAL A 113 9.91 11.68 7.21
CA VAL A 113 9.23 10.53 7.82
C VAL A 113 10.24 9.58 8.47
N LEU A 114 11.31 9.24 7.74
CA LEU A 114 12.37 8.37 8.25
C LEU A 114 13.01 8.92 9.53
N ARG A 115 13.23 10.23 9.62
CA ARG A 115 13.71 10.86 10.86
C ARG A 115 12.77 10.63 12.03
N ARG A 116 11.45 10.74 11.83
CA ARG A 116 10.47 10.51 12.87
C ARG A 116 10.40 9.05 13.32
N GLN A 117 10.56 8.10 12.39
CA GLN A 117 10.70 6.69 12.74
C GLN A 117 11.94 6.47 13.64
N VAL A 118 13.09 7.06 13.27
CA VAL A 118 14.31 7.01 14.10
C VAL A 118 14.10 7.62 15.47
N ASP A 119 13.46 8.79 15.57
CA ASP A 119 13.18 9.47 16.84
C ASP A 119 12.33 8.58 17.76
N LYS A 120 11.31 7.93 17.22
CA LYS A 120 10.43 7.01 17.96
C LYS A 120 11.18 5.77 18.44
N LEU A 121 12.00 5.16 17.56
CA LEU A 121 12.85 4.02 17.94
C LEU A 121 13.85 4.40 19.04
N LYS A 122 14.49 5.57 18.93
CA LYS A 122 15.37 6.09 19.97
C LYS A 122 14.67 6.30 21.29
N ALA A 123 13.45 6.84 21.28
CA ALA A 123 12.66 7.03 22.50
C ALA A 123 12.35 5.68 23.19
N ARG A 124 11.95 4.66 22.43
CA ARG A 124 11.73 3.29 22.94
C ARG A 124 13.03 2.71 23.51
N ARG A 125 14.14 2.82 22.75
CA ARG A 125 15.43 2.29 23.18
C ARG A 125 15.96 2.96 24.44
N VAL A 126 15.75 4.26 24.59
CA VAL A 126 16.08 5.00 25.84
C VAL A 126 15.30 4.41 27.04
N ALA A 127 14.03 4.14 26.87
CA ALA A 127 13.21 3.58 27.94
C ALA A 127 13.71 2.19 28.36
N GLU A 128 14.00 1.31 27.39
CA GLU A 128 14.54 -0.03 27.62
C GLU A 128 15.90 0.02 28.33
N LEU A 129 16.84 0.81 27.82
CA LEU A 129 18.20 0.93 28.38
C LEU A 129 18.17 1.53 29.79
N LYS A 130 17.22 2.45 30.09
CA LYS A 130 17.01 2.97 31.44
C LYS A 130 16.50 1.89 32.39
N GLN A 131 15.57 1.05 31.95
CA GLN A 131 15.06 -0.07 32.75
C GLN A 131 16.17 -1.11 33.04
N GLN A 132 17.09 -1.30 32.09
CA GLN A 132 18.25 -2.18 32.23
C GLN A 132 19.38 -1.58 33.09
N GLY A 133 19.27 -0.31 33.51
CA GLY A 133 20.27 0.37 34.35
C GLY A 133 21.56 0.74 33.61
N VAL A 134 21.53 0.82 32.25
CA VAL A 134 22.70 1.15 31.44
C VAL A 134 23.14 2.58 31.69
N GLU A 135 24.44 2.84 31.83
CA GLU A 135 25.04 4.15 32.07
C GLU A 135 24.78 5.14 30.92
N TYR A 136 24.83 6.44 31.22
CA TYR A 136 24.47 7.48 30.25
C TYR A 136 25.32 7.47 28.99
N GLU A 137 26.64 7.34 29.12
CA GLU A 137 27.58 7.35 27.99
C GLU A 137 27.34 6.16 27.06
N GLU A 138 27.20 4.96 27.61
CA GLU A 138 26.92 3.74 26.88
C GLU A 138 25.54 3.82 26.18
N ARG A 139 24.52 4.41 26.84
CA ARG A 139 23.22 4.67 26.19
C ARG A 139 23.36 5.58 24.98
N MET A 140 24.18 6.63 25.04
CA MET A 140 24.38 7.53 23.91
C MET A 140 25.07 6.84 22.74
N GLU A 141 26.02 5.93 23.00
CA GLU A 141 26.64 5.10 21.96
C GLU A 141 25.64 4.16 21.29
N GLU A 142 24.79 3.49 22.07
CA GLU A 142 23.73 2.63 21.54
C GLU A 142 22.70 3.41 20.71
N LEU A 143 22.32 4.60 21.17
CA LEU A 143 21.37 5.46 20.43
C LEU A 143 21.95 6.01 19.11
N ALA A 144 23.28 6.16 19.02
CA ALA A 144 23.94 6.58 17.78
C ALA A 144 23.85 5.50 16.68
N LYS A 145 23.67 4.22 17.05
CA LYS A 145 23.54 3.09 16.13
C LYS A 145 22.12 2.91 15.59
N VAL A 146 21.12 3.55 16.21
CA VAL A 146 19.71 3.40 15.82
C VAL A 146 19.47 4.08 14.48
N THR A 147 19.03 3.30 13.51
CA THR A 147 18.59 3.72 12.17
C THR A 147 17.09 3.47 12.00
N HIS A 148 16.51 3.97 10.91
CA HIS A 148 15.13 3.62 10.54
C HIS A 148 15.02 2.11 10.23
N PRO A 149 13.81 1.53 10.28
CA PRO A 149 13.59 0.12 9.96
C PRO A 149 14.01 -0.19 8.52
N GLN A 150 14.75 -1.28 8.34
CA GLN A 150 15.26 -1.73 7.05
C GLN A 150 14.97 -3.24 6.87
N PRO A 151 13.70 -3.62 6.74
CA PRO A 151 13.36 -5.02 6.49
C PRO A 151 13.97 -5.50 5.17
N GLU A 152 14.24 -6.79 5.07
CA GLU A 152 14.79 -7.45 3.88
C GLU A 152 16.11 -6.84 3.35
N ARG A 153 16.85 -6.12 4.20
CA ARG A 153 18.08 -5.41 3.79
C ARG A 153 19.08 -6.33 3.10
N GLU A 154 19.35 -7.48 3.68
CA GLU A 154 20.33 -8.45 3.15
C GLU A 154 19.88 -8.99 1.79
N LEU A 155 18.60 -9.32 1.63
CA LEU A 155 18.02 -9.74 0.37
C LEU A 155 18.16 -8.65 -0.70
N LEU A 156 17.80 -7.40 -0.37
CA LEU A 156 17.84 -6.27 -1.30
C LEU A 156 19.27 -5.93 -1.73
N GLU A 157 20.22 -5.91 -0.79
CA GLU A 157 21.63 -5.63 -1.09
C GLU A 157 22.23 -6.75 -1.95
N ALA A 158 21.99 -8.05 -1.61
CA ALA A 158 22.52 -9.18 -2.36
C ALA A 158 21.94 -9.28 -3.77
N THR A 159 20.63 -9.11 -3.93
CA THR A 159 19.98 -9.16 -5.25
C THR A 159 20.39 -7.97 -6.11
N PHE A 160 20.57 -6.78 -5.50
CA PHE A 160 21.05 -5.61 -6.23
C PHE A 160 22.50 -5.76 -6.70
N GLU A 161 23.37 -6.35 -5.91
CA GLU A 161 24.75 -6.65 -6.34
C GLU A 161 24.79 -7.59 -7.55
N LEU A 162 23.92 -8.62 -7.58
CA LEU A 162 23.81 -9.52 -8.72
C LEU A 162 23.28 -8.78 -9.95
N PHE A 163 22.20 -8.01 -9.79
CA PHE A 163 21.62 -7.20 -10.86
C PHE A 163 22.63 -6.20 -11.44
N ALA A 164 23.39 -5.52 -10.62
CA ALA A 164 24.37 -4.52 -11.05
C ALA A 164 25.54 -5.13 -11.84
N LYS A 165 25.91 -6.40 -11.61
CA LYS A 165 26.92 -7.12 -12.39
C LYS A 165 26.47 -7.35 -13.82
N GLU A 166 25.18 -7.66 -14.01
CA GLU A 166 24.58 -7.93 -15.32
C GLU A 166 24.17 -6.62 -16.03
N HIS A 167 23.87 -5.57 -15.27
CA HIS A 167 23.37 -4.30 -15.77
C HIS A 167 24.26 -3.08 -15.44
N PRO A 168 25.40 -2.91 -16.16
CA PRO A 168 26.35 -1.82 -15.87
C PRO A 168 25.76 -0.40 -15.95
N TRP A 169 24.56 -0.22 -16.50
CA TRP A 169 23.88 1.07 -16.58
C TRP A 169 23.35 1.57 -15.23
N VAL A 170 23.26 0.72 -14.21
CA VAL A 170 22.88 1.11 -12.84
C VAL A 170 24.06 1.61 -12.00
N LEU A 171 25.28 1.70 -12.57
CA LEU A 171 26.44 2.22 -11.86
C LEU A 171 26.17 3.61 -11.27
N GLY A 172 26.31 3.71 -9.95
CA GLY A 172 26.01 4.92 -9.18
C GLY A 172 24.59 4.98 -8.61
N SER A 173 23.74 4.00 -8.91
CA SER A 173 22.47 3.80 -8.19
C SER A 173 22.67 2.84 -7.02
N THR A 174 21.85 2.99 -6.00
CA THR A 174 21.81 2.09 -4.83
C THR A 174 20.35 1.83 -4.48
N VAL A 175 20.08 0.68 -3.93
CA VAL A 175 18.80 0.43 -3.26
C VAL A 175 18.83 1.07 -1.88
N ALA A 176 17.70 1.56 -1.42
CA ALA A 176 17.55 2.22 -0.13
C ALA A 176 16.50 1.47 0.70
N PRO A 177 16.88 0.39 1.42
CA PRO A 177 15.95 -0.35 2.25
C PRO A 177 15.29 0.56 3.28
N LYS A 178 13.96 0.57 3.31
CA LYS A 178 13.13 1.37 4.22
C LYS A 178 11.77 0.73 4.41
N SER A 179 11.04 1.19 5.39
CA SER A 179 9.74 0.66 5.76
C SER A 179 8.84 1.80 6.23
N VAL A 180 8.22 2.50 5.30
CA VAL A 180 7.23 3.55 5.60
C VAL A 180 5.84 3.06 5.23
N ALA A 181 5.62 2.61 4.00
CA ALA A 181 4.35 2.06 3.57
C ALA A 181 4.09 0.70 4.22
N ARG A 182 5.12 -0.13 4.40
CA ARG A 182 5.02 -1.39 5.15
C ARG A 182 4.64 -1.14 6.60
N ASP A 183 5.33 -0.24 7.31
CA ASP A 183 5.01 0.12 8.70
C ASP A 183 3.60 0.71 8.82
N PHE A 184 3.18 1.54 7.85
CA PHE A 184 1.83 2.08 7.78
C PHE A 184 0.79 0.96 7.65
N TYR A 185 1.03 -0.02 6.78
CA TYR A 185 0.15 -1.17 6.60
C TYR A 185 0.12 -2.09 7.83
N GLU A 186 1.29 -2.44 8.39
CA GLU A 186 1.42 -3.31 9.55
C GLU A 186 0.78 -2.71 10.81
N LEU A 187 0.85 -1.38 11.01
CA LEU A 187 0.18 -0.68 12.09
C LEU A 187 -1.34 -0.59 11.88
N GLY A 188 -1.82 -0.67 10.64
CA GLY A 188 -3.24 -0.59 10.27
C GLY A 188 -3.91 0.72 10.68
N LEU A 189 -3.14 1.78 10.83
CA LEU A 189 -3.62 3.10 11.16
C LEU A 189 -4.25 3.76 9.93
N THR A 190 -5.19 4.68 10.16
CA THR A 190 -5.59 5.62 9.12
C THR A 190 -4.44 6.57 8.83
N PHE A 191 -4.47 7.23 7.67
CA PHE A 191 -3.47 8.24 7.33
C PHE A 191 -3.29 9.28 8.46
N ASN A 192 -4.38 9.86 8.96
CA ASN A 192 -4.34 10.81 10.08
C ASN A 192 -3.84 10.17 11.38
N GLY A 193 -4.16 8.89 11.61
CA GLY A 193 -3.63 8.13 12.75
C GLY A 193 -2.11 7.99 12.69
N TYR A 194 -1.58 7.66 11.51
CA TYR A 194 -0.13 7.54 11.29
C TYR A 194 0.59 8.90 11.42
N VAL A 195 -0.01 9.97 10.91
CA VAL A 195 0.48 11.34 11.08
C VAL A 195 0.61 11.70 12.56
N LYS A 196 -0.41 11.44 13.38
CA LYS A 196 -0.38 11.67 14.82
C LYS A 196 0.64 10.79 15.54
N GLU A 197 0.68 9.50 15.21
CA GLU A 197 1.57 8.51 15.85
C GLU A 197 3.07 8.88 15.70
N TYR A 198 3.44 9.49 14.58
CA TYR A 198 4.81 9.90 14.29
C TYR A 198 5.05 11.42 14.41
N GLY A 199 4.04 12.21 14.77
CA GLY A 199 4.14 13.67 14.85
C GLY A 199 4.52 14.30 13.52
N LEU A 200 3.82 13.91 12.43
CA LEU A 200 4.12 14.29 11.04
C LEU A 200 3.27 15.45 10.54
N GLU A 201 2.58 16.20 11.38
CA GLU A 201 1.64 17.26 10.98
C GLU A 201 2.28 18.30 10.05
N ARG A 202 3.60 18.55 10.19
CA ARG A 202 4.36 19.47 9.32
C ARG A 202 4.95 18.80 8.07
N ALA A 203 4.86 17.49 7.98
CA ALA A 203 5.40 16.67 6.91
C ALA A 203 4.35 15.77 6.25
N GLU A 204 3.07 16.03 6.51
CA GLU A 204 1.93 15.28 6.00
C GLU A 204 1.96 15.17 4.47
N GLY A 205 2.17 16.28 3.75
CA GLY A 205 2.29 16.29 2.29
C GLY A 205 3.49 15.48 1.76
N VAL A 206 4.57 15.32 2.56
CA VAL A 206 5.70 14.45 2.18
C VAL A 206 5.30 12.99 2.29
N LEU A 207 4.59 12.62 3.37
CA LEU A 207 4.08 11.27 3.57
C LEU A 207 3.07 10.91 2.47
N LEU A 208 2.09 11.79 2.23
CA LEU A 208 1.05 11.57 1.22
C LEU A 208 1.65 11.36 -0.18
N ARG A 209 2.58 12.24 -0.59
CA ARG A 209 3.28 12.09 -1.86
C ARG A 209 4.04 10.78 -1.95
N TYR A 210 4.75 10.38 -0.88
CA TYR A 210 5.51 9.14 -0.86
C TYR A 210 4.60 7.91 -0.98
N LEU A 211 3.53 7.83 -0.18
CA LEU A 211 2.58 6.73 -0.24
C LEU A 211 1.85 6.65 -1.60
N SER A 212 1.54 7.81 -2.20
CA SER A 212 0.97 7.86 -3.56
C SER A 212 1.95 7.34 -4.61
N GLU A 213 3.25 7.58 -4.44
CA GLU A 213 4.28 7.05 -5.34
C GLU A 213 4.47 5.54 -5.15
N VAL A 214 4.42 5.04 -3.90
CA VAL A 214 4.40 3.59 -3.60
C VAL A 214 3.21 2.92 -4.28
N TYR A 215 2.00 3.44 -4.05
CA TYR A 215 0.76 2.93 -4.64
C TYR A 215 0.84 2.83 -6.16
N ARG A 216 1.22 3.92 -6.82
CA ARG A 216 1.37 3.98 -8.28
C ARG A 216 2.41 3.00 -8.80
N THR A 217 3.53 2.86 -8.08
CA THR A 217 4.59 1.95 -8.49
C THR A 217 4.18 0.49 -8.32
N LEU A 218 3.45 0.14 -7.25
CA LEU A 218 2.84 -1.18 -7.08
C LEU A 218 1.87 -1.51 -8.21
N GLU A 219 0.97 -0.59 -8.55
CA GLU A 219 0.00 -0.81 -9.62
C GLU A 219 0.66 -0.99 -10.99
N GLN A 220 1.59 -0.10 -11.34
CA GLN A 220 2.10 0.01 -12.71
C GLN A 220 3.37 -0.83 -12.97
N THR A 221 4.20 -1.07 -11.94
CA THR A 221 5.49 -1.75 -12.14
C THR A 221 5.43 -3.23 -11.79
N VAL A 222 4.58 -3.63 -10.85
CA VAL A 222 4.41 -5.05 -10.52
C VAL A 222 3.59 -5.74 -11.62
N PRO A 223 4.12 -6.80 -12.27
CA PRO A 223 3.38 -7.54 -13.29
C PRO A 223 2.10 -8.15 -12.70
N GLU A 224 1.01 -8.18 -13.50
CA GLU A 224 -0.29 -8.71 -13.06
C GLU A 224 -0.20 -10.14 -12.53
N GLN A 225 0.61 -10.97 -13.16
CA GLN A 225 0.84 -12.36 -12.74
C GLN A 225 1.52 -12.50 -11.37
N ALA A 226 2.19 -11.45 -10.90
CA ALA A 226 2.86 -11.40 -9.60
C ALA A 226 1.96 -10.82 -8.50
N LYS A 227 0.77 -10.32 -8.85
CA LYS A 227 -0.19 -9.76 -7.90
C LYS A 227 -1.05 -10.88 -7.32
N THR A 228 -0.64 -11.43 -6.17
CA THR A 228 -1.48 -12.35 -5.38
C THR A 228 -2.65 -11.60 -4.75
N ASP A 229 -3.65 -12.34 -4.26
CA ASP A 229 -4.82 -11.74 -3.60
C ASP A 229 -4.41 -10.89 -2.39
N GLU A 230 -3.39 -11.32 -1.63
CA GLU A 230 -2.85 -10.57 -0.50
C GLU A 230 -2.16 -9.28 -0.95
N LEU A 231 -1.42 -9.30 -2.06
CA LEU A 231 -0.79 -8.10 -2.59
C LEU A 231 -1.83 -7.14 -3.16
N LEU A 232 -2.86 -7.63 -3.83
CA LEU A 232 -3.99 -6.82 -4.28
C LEU A 232 -4.69 -6.16 -3.09
N ASP A 233 -4.84 -6.88 -1.96
CA ASP A 233 -5.39 -6.30 -0.73
C ASP A 233 -4.54 -5.15 -0.18
N VAL A 234 -3.21 -5.28 -0.19
CA VAL A 234 -2.28 -4.20 0.20
C VAL A 234 -2.45 -2.98 -0.71
N ILE A 235 -2.51 -3.20 -2.03
CA ILE A 235 -2.69 -2.13 -3.03
C ILE A 235 -4.03 -1.43 -2.82
N ASP A 236 -5.11 -2.20 -2.71
CA ASP A 236 -6.47 -1.69 -2.54
C ASP A 236 -6.62 -0.91 -1.23
N TRP A 237 -6.04 -1.44 -0.13
CA TRP A 237 -6.02 -0.76 1.16
C TRP A 237 -5.29 0.59 1.07
N LEU A 238 -4.08 0.59 0.49
CA LEU A 238 -3.28 1.80 0.36
C LEU A 238 -4.01 2.85 -0.49
N GLY A 239 -4.62 2.42 -1.61
CA GLY A 239 -5.44 3.28 -2.45
C GLY A 239 -6.67 3.85 -1.71
N GLY A 240 -7.30 3.06 -0.83
CA GLY A 240 -8.42 3.49 0.01
C GLY A 240 -8.00 4.55 1.02
N GLU A 241 -6.90 4.34 1.74
CA GLU A 241 -6.39 5.31 2.72
C GLU A 241 -5.92 6.62 2.07
N LEU A 242 -5.32 6.55 0.87
CA LEU A 242 -4.91 7.74 0.12
C LEU A 242 -6.12 8.57 -0.36
N ARG A 243 -7.19 7.91 -0.84
CA ARG A 243 -8.43 8.59 -1.23
C ARG A 243 -9.11 9.27 -0.04
N ALA A 244 -9.13 8.60 1.11
CA ALA A 244 -9.69 9.16 2.32
C ALA A 244 -8.88 10.35 2.89
N ALA A 245 -7.55 10.36 2.64
CA ALA A 245 -6.66 11.41 3.13
C ALA A 245 -6.77 12.70 2.31
N ASP A 246 -6.84 12.60 0.99
CA ASP A 246 -6.94 13.76 0.09
C ASP A 246 -7.62 13.39 -1.23
N ALA A 247 -8.93 13.51 -1.25
CA ALA A 247 -9.75 13.30 -2.45
C ALA A 247 -9.26 14.18 -3.62
N SER A 248 -8.77 15.40 -3.34
CA SER A 248 -8.36 16.36 -4.36
C SER A 248 -7.12 15.93 -5.15
N LEU A 249 -6.13 15.32 -4.53
CA LEU A 249 -4.89 14.89 -5.21
C LEU A 249 -5.12 13.67 -6.12
N LEU A 250 -5.97 12.75 -5.71
CA LEU A 250 -6.34 11.59 -6.52
C LEU A 250 -7.25 11.97 -7.68
N GLU A 251 -8.20 12.88 -7.46
CA GLU A 251 -9.05 13.44 -8.52
C GLU A 251 -8.22 14.22 -9.54
N GLU A 252 -7.25 15.02 -9.10
CA GLU A 252 -6.35 15.72 -10.01
C GLU A 252 -5.50 14.74 -10.84
N TRP A 253 -5.06 13.63 -10.25
CA TRP A 253 -4.34 12.58 -10.99
C TRP A 253 -5.26 11.84 -11.96
N GLN A 254 -6.48 11.51 -11.58
CA GLN A 254 -7.47 10.89 -12.46
C GLN A 254 -7.85 11.83 -13.61
N ARG A 255 -8.00 13.13 -13.36
CA ARG A 255 -8.20 14.16 -14.39
C ARG A 255 -7.04 14.24 -15.39
N LEU A 256 -5.81 14.14 -14.91
CA LEU A 256 -4.61 14.12 -15.77
C LEU A 256 -4.46 12.82 -16.56
N SER A 257 -5.00 11.72 -16.05
CA SER A 257 -4.98 10.42 -16.73
C SER A 257 -6.12 10.26 -17.76
N ASN A 258 -7.22 11.02 -17.63
CA ASN A 258 -8.39 11.02 -18.52
C ASN A 258 -8.77 12.44 -18.97
N PRO A 259 -8.06 13.01 -20.00
CA PRO A 259 -8.32 14.39 -20.46
C PRO A 259 -9.73 14.62 -21.05
N ASP A 260 -10.43 13.58 -21.47
CA ASP A 260 -11.76 13.66 -22.08
C ASP A 260 -12.90 13.92 -21.07
N GLU A 261 -12.65 13.77 -19.78
CA GLU A 261 -13.61 14.13 -18.71
C GLU A 261 -13.60 15.62 -18.36
N LEU A 262 -12.54 16.35 -18.71
CA LEU A 262 -12.40 17.79 -18.48
C LEU A 262 -13.48 18.66 -19.17
N THR A 263 -14.13 18.13 -20.19
CA THR A 263 -15.12 18.89 -21.00
C THR A 263 -16.54 18.85 -20.39
N ARG A 264 -16.80 18.01 -19.39
CA ARG A 264 -18.14 17.85 -18.78
C ARG A 264 -18.38 18.62 -17.49
N GLN A 265 -17.35 19.22 -16.88
CA GLN A 265 -17.43 19.82 -15.53
C GLN A 265 -17.31 21.35 -15.48
N LEU A 266 -17.75 22.07 -16.53
CA LEU A 266 -17.91 23.54 -16.50
C LEU A 266 -19.34 23.97 -16.11
N GLU A 267 -19.98 23.23 -15.19
CA GLU A 267 -21.20 23.68 -14.53
C GLU A 267 -20.91 24.11 -13.08
N PRO A 268 -21.56 25.20 -12.55
CA PRO A 268 -21.18 25.79 -11.28
C PRO A 268 -21.43 24.84 -10.10
N GLU A 269 -20.49 24.86 -9.15
CA GLU A 269 -20.52 24.15 -7.89
C GLU A 269 -21.87 24.29 -7.17
N ALA A 270 -22.67 23.23 -7.26
CA ALA A 270 -23.70 22.96 -6.25
C ALA A 270 -22.97 22.36 -5.03
N GLU A 271 -23.42 22.70 -3.83
CA GLU A 271 -22.95 22.09 -2.57
C GLU A 271 -22.75 20.59 -2.75
N GLU A 272 -21.50 20.12 -2.64
CA GLU A 272 -21.13 18.72 -2.82
C GLU A 272 -21.86 17.91 -1.75
N LEU A 273 -22.94 17.26 -2.16
CA LEU A 273 -23.48 16.13 -1.40
C LEU A 273 -22.37 15.07 -1.30
N PRO A 274 -22.17 14.44 -0.13
CA PRO A 274 -21.18 13.38 0.00
C PRO A 274 -21.34 12.38 -1.15
N GLU A 275 -20.26 12.13 -1.87
CA GLU A 275 -20.28 11.17 -2.99
C GLU A 275 -20.84 9.84 -2.48
N ASP A 276 -21.82 9.29 -3.20
CA ASP A 276 -22.40 8.00 -2.84
C ASP A 276 -21.33 6.91 -2.93
N VAL A 277 -20.64 6.69 -1.82
CA VAL A 277 -19.54 5.71 -1.69
C VAL A 277 -19.96 4.29 -2.04
N THR A 278 -21.27 3.99 -2.07
CA THR A 278 -21.79 2.66 -2.38
C THR A 278 -21.93 2.40 -3.88
N ARG A 279 -21.81 3.44 -4.74
CA ARG A 279 -21.88 3.29 -6.20
C ARG A 279 -20.70 2.51 -6.77
N ASP A 280 -19.50 2.78 -6.27
CA ASP A 280 -18.34 1.97 -6.58
C ASP A 280 -18.30 0.76 -5.64
N ARG A 281 -18.93 -0.33 -6.08
CA ARG A 281 -19.02 -1.58 -5.29
C ARG A 281 -17.65 -2.10 -4.85
N ARG A 282 -16.64 -2.04 -5.73
CA ARG A 282 -15.28 -2.48 -5.40
C ARG A 282 -14.65 -1.53 -4.37
N GLY A 283 -14.71 -0.23 -4.61
CA GLY A 283 -14.19 0.77 -3.67
C GLY A 283 -14.88 0.69 -2.31
N PHE A 284 -16.20 0.49 -2.28
CA PHE A 284 -16.95 0.35 -1.03
C PHE A 284 -16.57 -0.93 -0.27
N THR A 285 -16.41 -2.08 -0.97
CA THR A 285 -15.92 -3.32 -0.37
C THR A 285 -14.57 -3.12 0.31
N ILE A 286 -13.63 -2.39 -0.32
CA ILE A 286 -12.33 -2.06 0.24
C ILE A 286 -12.49 -1.24 1.52
N LEU A 287 -13.34 -0.20 1.51
CA LEU A 287 -13.59 0.63 2.68
C LEU A 287 -14.18 -0.18 3.85
N VAL A 288 -15.13 -1.07 3.56
CA VAL A 288 -15.72 -1.98 4.54
C VAL A 288 -14.65 -2.90 5.14
N ARG A 289 -13.83 -3.53 4.30
CA ARG A 289 -12.72 -4.39 4.75
C ARG A 289 -11.72 -3.64 5.64
N ASN A 290 -11.37 -2.42 5.26
CA ASN A 290 -10.48 -1.57 6.05
C ASN A 290 -11.08 -1.25 7.42
N ALA A 291 -12.37 -0.93 7.47
CA ALA A 291 -13.06 -0.59 8.71
C ALA A 291 -13.17 -1.82 9.65
N VAL A 292 -13.56 -2.99 9.12
CA VAL A 292 -13.60 -4.25 9.87
C VAL A 292 -12.21 -4.64 10.37
N TRP A 293 -11.19 -4.49 9.53
CA TRP A 293 -9.82 -4.83 9.93
C TRP A 293 -9.29 -3.96 11.08
N ARG A 294 -9.61 -2.69 11.11
CA ARG A 294 -9.28 -1.81 12.25
C ARG A 294 -9.90 -2.32 13.55
N LEU A 295 -11.13 -2.82 13.50
CA LEU A 295 -11.77 -3.44 14.66
C LEU A 295 -11.00 -4.70 15.11
N VAL A 296 -10.63 -5.60 14.18
CA VAL A 296 -9.82 -6.78 14.49
C VAL A 296 -8.50 -6.41 15.14
N GLN A 297 -7.82 -5.39 14.64
CA GLN A 297 -6.55 -4.93 15.21
C GLN A 297 -6.71 -4.32 16.62
N ALA A 298 -7.79 -3.57 16.88
CA ALA A 298 -8.07 -3.06 18.20
C ALA A 298 -8.30 -4.21 19.20
N LEU A 299 -9.07 -5.24 18.79
CA LEU A 299 -9.31 -6.44 19.59
C LEU A 299 -8.01 -7.23 19.85
N ALA A 300 -7.17 -7.40 18.84
CA ALA A 300 -5.87 -8.10 18.97
C ALA A 300 -4.92 -7.44 19.98
N ARG A 301 -4.97 -6.13 20.08
CA ARG A 301 -4.19 -5.36 21.07
C ARG A 301 -4.85 -5.31 22.45
N ARG A 302 -6.01 -5.95 22.61
CA ARG A 302 -6.88 -5.84 23.78
C ARG A 302 -7.29 -4.38 24.09
N GLY A 303 -7.33 -3.56 23.04
CA GLY A 303 -7.74 -2.15 23.08
C GLY A 303 -9.27 -2.02 23.02
N TYR A 304 -9.98 -2.54 24.03
CA TYR A 304 -11.45 -2.59 24.02
C TYR A 304 -12.11 -1.22 24.02
N ALA A 305 -11.44 -0.21 24.60
CA ALA A 305 -11.92 1.17 24.52
C ALA A 305 -11.87 1.73 23.09
N ASP A 306 -10.77 1.42 22.36
CA ASP A 306 -10.62 1.81 20.96
C ASP A 306 -11.62 1.05 20.07
N ALA A 307 -11.85 -0.23 20.36
CA ALA A 307 -12.85 -1.04 19.67
C ALA A 307 -14.28 -0.52 19.88
N GLU A 308 -14.63 -0.12 21.11
CA GLU A 308 -15.90 0.53 21.43
C GLU A 308 -16.05 1.84 20.66
N GLU A 309 -15.02 2.69 20.61
CA GLU A 309 -15.04 3.95 19.86
C GLU A 309 -15.25 3.70 18.35
N LEU A 310 -14.53 2.75 17.76
CA LEU A 310 -14.70 2.35 16.36
C LEU A 310 -16.12 1.87 16.04
N LEU A 311 -16.71 1.04 16.93
CA LEU A 311 -18.07 0.53 16.75
C LEU A 311 -19.12 1.63 16.92
N ARG A 312 -18.91 2.58 17.85
CA ARG A 312 -19.79 3.74 18.02
C ARG A 312 -19.76 4.64 16.81
N ASP A 313 -18.56 4.96 16.34
CA ASP A 313 -18.38 5.77 15.14
C ASP A 313 -19.03 5.13 13.91
N ALA A 314 -18.85 3.82 13.73
CA ALA A 314 -19.45 3.08 12.62
C ALA A 314 -20.98 2.97 12.73
N ALA A 315 -21.56 3.02 13.94
CA ALA A 315 -23.01 2.91 14.14
C ALA A 315 -23.74 4.26 14.05
N THR A 316 -23.02 5.38 14.02
CA THR A 316 -23.65 6.73 13.98
C THR A 316 -23.87 7.19 12.54
N SER A 317 -25.17 7.34 12.13
CA SER A 317 -25.54 8.26 11.09
C SER A 317 -25.94 9.58 11.76
N ASP A 318 -25.62 10.74 11.16
CA ASP A 318 -26.00 12.06 11.65
C ASP A 318 -27.53 12.26 11.71
N THR A 319 -28.28 11.40 11.00
CA THR A 319 -29.75 11.49 10.84
C THR A 319 -30.55 10.73 11.89
N THR A 320 -29.95 9.73 12.56
CA THR A 320 -30.62 9.00 13.63
C THR A 320 -29.68 8.79 14.82
N PRO A 321 -29.59 9.75 15.75
CA PRO A 321 -28.87 9.53 16.99
C PRO A 321 -29.59 8.42 17.77
N ARG A 322 -29.03 7.20 17.76
CA ARG A 322 -29.44 6.16 18.70
C ARG A 322 -29.18 6.67 20.12
N PRO A 323 -30.14 6.55 21.05
CA PRO A 323 -29.90 6.91 22.44
C PRO A 323 -28.67 6.19 22.95
N LEU A 324 -27.74 6.92 23.56
CA LEU A 324 -26.49 6.43 24.16
C LEU A 324 -26.69 5.27 25.19
N GLY A 325 -27.93 4.93 25.55
CA GLY A 325 -28.27 3.93 26.56
C GLY A 325 -28.31 2.48 26.09
N ASP A 326 -28.44 2.21 24.79
CA ASP A 326 -28.70 0.85 24.27
C ASP A 326 -27.57 0.29 23.38
N PHE A 327 -26.35 0.83 23.48
CA PHE A 327 -25.21 0.30 22.73
C PHE A 327 -24.66 -0.95 23.42
N PRO A 328 -24.80 -2.15 22.81
CA PRO A 328 -24.52 -3.41 23.50
C PRO A 328 -23.02 -3.71 23.66
N TRP A 329 -22.16 -3.07 22.84
CA TRP A 329 -20.74 -3.39 22.72
C TRP A 329 -19.86 -2.34 23.42
N THR A 330 -19.94 -2.29 24.73
CA THR A 330 -19.03 -1.48 25.57
C THR A 330 -17.67 -2.19 25.69
N ALA A 331 -16.62 -1.45 26.08
CA ALA A 331 -15.30 -2.02 26.37
C ALA A 331 -15.38 -3.20 27.35
N ALA A 332 -16.20 -3.10 28.39
CA ALA A 332 -16.39 -4.15 29.38
C ALA A 332 -17.08 -5.40 28.77
N THR A 333 -18.09 -5.20 27.91
CA THR A 333 -18.78 -6.32 27.23
C THR A 333 -17.86 -7.01 26.23
N LEU A 334 -17.06 -6.25 25.48
CA LEU A 334 -16.06 -6.81 24.56
C LEU A 334 -15.00 -7.60 25.33
N GLU A 335 -14.47 -7.07 26.42
CA GLU A 335 -13.50 -7.75 27.29
C GLU A 335 -14.06 -9.06 27.82
N GLU A 336 -15.31 -9.07 28.33
CA GLU A 336 -15.97 -10.27 28.83
C GLU A 336 -16.15 -11.33 27.73
N ARG A 337 -16.57 -10.93 26.51
CA ARG A 337 -16.76 -11.84 25.38
C ARG A 337 -15.45 -12.43 24.87
N PHE A 338 -14.39 -11.65 24.86
CA PHE A 338 -13.06 -12.09 24.42
C PHE A 338 -12.27 -12.83 25.51
N ALA A 339 -12.73 -12.85 26.77
CA ALA A 339 -12.04 -13.58 27.83
C ALA A 339 -11.83 -15.06 27.47
N ALA A 340 -12.86 -15.73 26.91
CA ALA A 340 -12.78 -17.12 26.49
C ALA A 340 -11.75 -17.31 25.35
N TYR A 341 -11.68 -16.39 24.39
CA TYR A 341 -10.65 -16.42 23.33
C TYR A 341 -9.23 -16.42 23.95
N TRP A 342 -8.99 -15.53 24.91
CA TRP A 342 -7.67 -15.37 25.53
C TRP A 342 -7.30 -16.50 26.51
N GLU A 343 -8.27 -17.31 26.94
CA GLU A 343 -8.02 -18.55 27.68
C GLU A 343 -7.53 -19.66 26.73
N GLU A 344 -8.00 -19.65 25.48
CA GLU A 344 -7.68 -20.64 24.45
C GLU A 344 -6.42 -20.27 23.68
N TYR A 345 -6.28 -19.00 23.25
CA TYR A 345 -5.17 -18.54 22.42
C TYR A 345 -4.43 -17.36 23.06
N PRO A 346 -3.07 -17.35 23.01
CA PRO A 346 -2.26 -16.28 23.60
C PRO A 346 -2.33 -14.95 22.82
N GLU A 347 -2.57 -15.03 21.50
CA GLU A 347 -2.61 -13.90 20.60
C GLU A 347 -3.69 -14.06 19.51
N LEU A 348 -4.09 -12.94 18.93
CA LEU A 348 -4.91 -12.87 17.73
C LEU A 348 -4.02 -12.34 16.60
N ARG A 349 -3.88 -13.10 15.51
CA ARG A 349 -3.01 -12.75 14.40
C ARG A 349 -3.56 -11.57 13.61
N VAL A 350 -2.68 -10.64 13.29
CA VAL A 350 -2.97 -9.44 12.47
C VAL A 350 -1.94 -9.22 11.36
N ASP A 351 -1.24 -10.29 10.99
CA ASP A 351 -0.34 -10.29 9.84
C ASP A 351 -1.14 -10.23 8.50
N PRO A 352 -0.48 -9.99 7.35
CA PRO A 352 -1.17 -9.87 6.07
C PRO A 352 -1.96 -11.12 5.65
N SER A 353 -1.53 -12.33 6.06
CA SER A 353 -2.26 -13.54 5.74
C SER A 353 -3.57 -13.63 6.52
N ALA A 354 -3.60 -13.15 7.78
CA ALA A 354 -4.80 -13.05 8.57
C ALA A 354 -5.80 -12.02 8.01
N ARG A 355 -5.31 -11.01 7.28
CA ARG A 355 -6.14 -10.03 6.57
C ARG A 355 -6.62 -10.52 5.21
N SER A 356 -6.20 -11.67 4.72
CA SER A 356 -6.57 -12.20 3.41
C SER A 356 -8.09 -12.13 3.17
N PRO A 357 -8.55 -11.80 1.94
CA PRO A 357 -9.96 -11.78 1.56
C PRO A 357 -10.71 -13.06 1.90
N ARG A 358 -10.04 -14.21 1.94
CA ARG A 358 -10.64 -15.51 2.28
C ARG A 358 -11.20 -15.59 3.70
N HIS A 359 -10.77 -14.70 4.60
CA HIS A 359 -11.22 -14.66 6.00
C HIS A 359 -12.40 -13.70 6.21
N LEU A 360 -12.88 -13.02 5.16
CA LEU A 360 -14.05 -12.17 5.21
C LEU A 360 -15.06 -12.59 4.15
N THR A 361 -16.17 -13.16 4.60
CA THR A 361 -17.33 -13.46 3.74
C THR A 361 -18.27 -12.26 3.74
N ILE A 362 -18.69 -11.82 2.55
CA ILE A 362 -19.63 -10.72 2.36
C ILE A 362 -20.86 -11.29 1.64
N ASP A 363 -22.01 -11.25 2.31
CA ASP A 363 -23.31 -11.54 1.71
C ASP A 363 -24.03 -10.20 1.44
N GLU A 364 -24.12 -9.87 0.16
CA GLU A 364 -24.57 -8.58 -0.31
C GLU A 364 -26.08 -8.56 -0.52
N GLY A 365 -26.78 -7.75 0.26
CA GLY A 365 -28.19 -7.43 0.10
C GLY A 365 -28.40 -6.04 -0.49
N ASP A 366 -29.65 -5.71 -0.84
CA ASP A 366 -30.01 -4.42 -1.44
C ASP A 366 -29.90 -3.25 -0.46
N ASP A 367 -30.23 -3.47 0.82
CA ASP A 367 -30.22 -2.45 1.87
C ASP A 367 -29.09 -2.63 2.86
N HIS A 368 -28.65 -3.87 3.09
CA HIS A 368 -27.64 -4.22 4.08
C HIS A 368 -26.74 -5.33 3.56
N TRP A 369 -25.44 -5.23 3.92
CA TRP A 369 -24.50 -6.34 3.71
C TRP A 369 -24.26 -7.06 5.04
N ARG A 370 -24.32 -8.39 5.01
CA ARG A 370 -23.93 -9.21 6.15
C ARG A 370 -22.50 -9.68 5.96
N LEU A 371 -21.70 -9.48 6.99
CA LEU A 371 -20.28 -9.83 6.98
C LEU A 371 -19.99 -10.88 8.03
N GLN A 372 -19.13 -11.83 7.69
CA GLN A 372 -18.53 -12.75 8.65
C GLN A 372 -17.00 -12.64 8.52
N GLN A 373 -16.35 -12.08 9.55
CA GLN A 373 -14.91 -12.00 9.64
C GLN A 373 -14.39 -13.11 10.53
N LEU A 374 -13.64 -14.05 9.97
CA LEU A 374 -12.91 -15.06 10.75
C LEU A 374 -11.76 -14.42 11.49
N LEU A 375 -11.56 -14.81 12.74
CA LEU A 375 -10.43 -14.41 13.57
C LEU A 375 -9.36 -15.50 13.45
N VAL A 376 -8.17 -15.09 12.99
CA VAL A 376 -7.08 -16.05 12.76
C VAL A 376 -6.27 -16.18 14.05
N ASP A 377 -6.33 -17.35 14.63
CA ASP A 377 -5.57 -17.75 15.80
C ASP A 377 -4.17 -18.29 15.41
N PRO A 378 -3.24 -18.50 16.36
CA PRO A 378 -1.90 -19.02 16.05
C PRO A 378 -1.85 -20.45 15.50
N GLU A 379 -2.93 -21.22 15.69
CA GLU A 379 -3.04 -22.62 15.29
C GLU A 379 -3.79 -22.78 13.94
N ASP A 380 -4.30 -21.66 13.39
CA ASP A 380 -5.14 -21.61 12.18
C ASP A 380 -6.44 -22.44 12.28
N ASP A 381 -7.00 -22.60 13.48
CA ASP A 381 -8.24 -23.36 13.71
C ASP A 381 -9.47 -22.61 13.19
N LEU A 382 -9.41 -21.27 13.11
CA LEU A 382 -10.46 -20.39 12.58
C LEU A 382 -11.84 -20.59 13.26
N GLY A 383 -11.83 -20.99 14.53
CA GLY A 383 -13.05 -21.28 15.27
C GLY A 383 -13.84 -20.02 15.68
N TRP A 384 -13.21 -18.86 15.71
CA TRP A 384 -13.83 -17.62 16.13
C TRP A 384 -14.16 -16.70 14.96
N SER A 385 -15.30 -16.01 15.05
CA SER A 385 -15.69 -15.03 14.01
C SER A 385 -16.52 -13.88 14.56
N LEU A 386 -16.47 -12.75 13.85
CA LEU A 386 -17.32 -11.58 14.08
C LEU A 386 -18.41 -11.56 12.99
N GLU A 387 -19.67 -11.47 13.40
CA GLU A 387 -20.78 -11.19 12.50
C GLU A 387 -21.12 -9.70 12.56
N LEU A 388 -21.09 -9.02 11.39
CA LEU A 388 -21.35 -7.59 11.27
C LEU A 388 -22.44 -7.35 10.22
N LEU A 389 -23.16 -6.24 10.38
CA LEU A 389 -24.17 -5.79 9.44
C LEU A 389 -23.82 -4.37 9.00
N VAL A 390 -23.61 -4.19 7.68
CA VAL A 390 -23.33 -2.88 7.06
C VAL A 390 -24.66 -2.29 6.59
N ASP A 391 -24.94 -1.05 6.96
CA ASP A 391 -26.09 -0.27 6.54
C ASP A 391 -25.71 0.57 5.32
N LEU A 392 -26.29 0.27 4.15
CA LEU A 392 -25.97 0.97 2.90
C LEU A 392 -26.57 2.37 2.85
N GLU A 393 -27.75 2.58 3.42
CA GLU A 393 -28.40 3.90 3.44
C GLU A 393 -27.61 4.87 4.32
N ALA A 394 -27.30 4.46 5.55
CA ALA A 394 -26.46 5.24 6.44
C ALA A 394 -25.06 5.49 5.86
N SER A 395 -24.48 4.51 5.15
CA SER A 395 -23.17 4.65 4.51
C SER A 395 -23.18 5.69 3.37
N ARG A 396 -24.27 5.78 2.61
CA ARG A 396 -24.46 6.81 1.57
C ARG A 396 -24.56 8.21 2.15
N GLU A 397 -25.33 8.35 3.25
CA GLU A 397 -25.53 9.64 3.90
C GLU A 397 -24.24 10.19 4.52
N VAL A 398 -23.43 9.32 5.12
CA VAL A 398 -22.21 9.72 5.87
C VAL A 398 -20.97 9.73 4.98
N GLY A 399 -21.02 9.08 3.80
CA GLY A 399 -19.85 8.95 2.90
C GLY A 399 -18.77 8.01 3.39
N ARG A 400 -19.11 7.08 4.31
CA ARG A 400 -18.20 6.05 4.87
C ARG A 400 -18.97 4.80 5.26
N PRO A 401 -18.32 3.63 5.41
CA PRO A 401 -19.00 2.42 5.87
C PRO A 401 -19.62 2.62 7.26
N CYS A 402 -20.93 2.45 7.35
CA CYS A 402 -21.68 2.40 8.58
C CYS A 402 -22.05 0.94 8.88
N PHE A 403 -21.58 0.41 10.01
CA PHE A 403 -21.83 -0.99 10.37
C PHE A 403 -22.00 -1.17 11.88
N GLN A 404 -22.59 -2.30 12.25
CA GLN A 404 -22.73 -2.70 13.66
C GLN A 404 -22.26 -4.14 13.83
N LEU A 405 -21.61 -4.42 14.94
CA LEU A 405 -21.30 -5.78 15.37
C LEU A 405 -22.58 -6.43 15.87
N VAL A 406 -22.95 -7.56 15.29
CA VAL A 406 -24.15 -8.32 15.62
C VAL A 406 -23.83 -9.34 16.70
N GLU A 407 -22.82 -10.19 16.46
CA GLU A 407 -22.46 -11.27 17.37
C GLU A 407 -20.97 -11.63 17.23
N ILE A 408 -20.42 -12.19 18.32
CA ILE A 408 -19.11 -12.83 18.36
C ILE A 408 -19.35 -14.31 18.56
N HIS A 409 -19.04 -15.10 17.55
CA HIS A 409 -19.18 -16.54 17.59
C HIS A 409 -17.89 -17.17 18.12
N ALA A 410 -18.02 -18.04 19.13
CA ALA A 410 -16.99 -18.95 19.60
C ALA A 410 -17.18 -20.30 18.92
N GLY A 411 -16.09 -20.89 18.43
CA GLY A 411 -16.07 -22.15 17.73
C GLY A 411 -16.40 -23.37 18.58
#